data_5ad82a91b802be061e382549d06328a6
#
_entry.id   5ad82a91b802be061e382549d06328a6
#
_cell.length_a   1.000
_cell.length_b   1.000
_cell.length_c   1.000
_cell.angle_alpha   90.00
_cell.angle_beta   90.00
_cell.angle_gamma   90.00
#
_symmetry.space_group_name_H-M   'P 1'
#
loop_
_entity.id
_entity.type
_entity.pdbx_description
1 polymer ?
#
loop_
_entity_poly.entity_id
_entity_poly.type
_entity_poly.pdbx_seq_one_letter_code
_entity_poly.pdbx_strand_id
1 'polypeptide(L)'
;MTDEADRQTSFPTSSKHVRFVELSSTAMSALLEGDLPAASNTAGVALTEYFVTDRAQWLWRIRIDEMAADPRHARWIARQAVTGPEGVVIGHAGFHGPPDEAGMVEIGYAVAPDFRRQGYGRAILIELLRRAAAEPAVKTVRATISPDNVASLATIAGFGFVKVGEDWDEEDGLGLIFEVPANRSY
;
A
#
# COMPACT_ATOMS: atom_id res chain seq x y z
N MET A 1 19.25 -41.55 -3.42
CA MET A 1 19.37 -40.59 -2.33
C MET A 1 19.81 -39.30 -2.97
N THR A 2 18.86 -38.57 -3.47
CA THR A 2 19.05 -37.30 -4.20
C THR A 2 18.54 -36.17 -3.33
N ASP A 3 19.48 -35.34 -3.05
CA ASP A 3 19.43 -34.09 -2.30
C ASP A 3 18.48 -33.10 -3.01
N GLU A 4 17.25 -32.97 -2.53
CA GLU A 4 16.28 -31.96 -2.94
C GLU A 4 16.26 -30.88 -1.86
N ALA A 5 17.47 -30.39 -1.57
CA ALA A 5 17.70 -29.31 -0.65
C ALA A 5 17.37 -27.97 -1.31
N ASP A 6 16.35 -27.35 -0.76
CA ASP A 6 16.31 -25.93 -0.43
C ASP A 6 16.55 -24.93 -1.56
N ARG A 7 15.60 -24.82 -2.49
CA ARG A 7 15.46 -23.60 -3.28
C ARG A 7 14.79 -22.53 -2.40
N GLN A 8 15.57 -21.96 -1.52
CA GLN A 8 15.26 -20.67 -0.92
C GLN A 8 15.10 -19.65 -2.04
N THR A 9 13.87 -19.35 -2.41
CA THR A 9 13.53 -18.30 -3.37
C THR A 9 13.80 -16.97 -2.70
N SER A 10 15.04 -16.48 -2.76
CA SER A 10 15.35 -15.12 -2.33
C SER A 10 14.73 -14.14 -3.32
N PHE A 11 13.83 -13.30 -2.84
CA PHE A 11 13.25 -12.24 -3.64
C PHE A 11 14.31 -11.21 -4.01
N PRO A 12 14.24 -10.63 -5.23
CA PRO A 12 15.19 -9.60 -5.63
C PRO A 12 15.03 -8.38 -4.72
N THR A 13 16.07 -8.09 -3.97
CA THR A 13 16.18 -6.89 -3.15
C THR A 13 15.96 -5.62 -3.97
N SER A 14 15.11 -4.73 -3.49
CA SER A 14 15.02 -3.37 -4.05
C SER A 14 16.24 -2.58 -3.56
N SER A 15 16.90 -1.86 -4.47
CA SER A 15 17.92 -0.87 -4.10
C SER A 15 17.33 0.39 -3.45
N LYS A 16 16.00 0.51 -3.43
CA LYS A 16 15.25 1.63 -2.83
C LYS A 16 14.71 1.21 -1.47
N HIS A 17 14.95 2.04 -0.46
CA HIS A 17 14.38 1.87 0.87
C HIS A 17 13.20 2.82 1.06
N VAL A 18 12.08 2.27 1.51
CA VAL A 18 10.85 3.00 1.81
C VAL A 18 10.45 2.68 3.24
N ARG A 19 10.05 3.70 3.98
CA ARG A 19 9.36 3.55 5.27
C ARG A 19 8.01 4.21 5.20
N PHE A 20 7.09 3.80 6.06
CA PHE A 20 5.76 4.38 6.14
C PHE A 20 5.65 5.34 7.33
N VAL A 21 5.08 6.51 7.06
CA VAL A 21 4.69 7.50 8.06
C VAL A 21 3.17 7.54 8.11
N GLU A 22 2.60 7.53 9.30
CA GLU A 22 1.16 7.55 9.50
C GLU A 22 0.56 8.89 9.03
N LEU A 23 -0.57 8.81 8.36
CA LEU A 23 -1.38 9.96 7.99
C LEU A 23 -2.62 9.99 8.89
N SER A 24 -2.60 10.87 9.89
CA SER A 24 -3.70 10.99 10.84
C SER A 24 -4.97 11.57 10.21
N SER A 25 -6.12 11.34 10.83
CA SER A 25 -7.38 11.97 10.39
C SER A 25 -7.28 13.49 10.33
N THR A 26 -6.58 14.12 11.28
CA THR A 26 -6.33 15.57 11.27
C THR A 26 -5.54 16.01 10.04
N ALA A 27 -4.48 15.29 9.68
CA ALA A 27 -3.71 15.59 8.47
C ALA A 27 -4.56 15.39 7.20
N MET A 28 -5.35 14.31 7.14
CA MET A 28 -6.27 14.06 6.01
C MET A 28 -7.35 15.13 5.89
N SER A 29 -7.91 15.62 7.02
CA SER A 29 -8.88 16.73 7.01
C SER A 29 -8.27 17.99 6.42
N ALA A 30 -7.04 18.35 6.80
CA ALA A 30 -6.34 19.50 6.22
C ALA A 30 -6.10 19.32 4.70
N LEU A 31 -5.83 18.09 4.24
CA LEU A 31 -5.70 17.79 2.80
C LEU A 31 -7.04 17.94 2.06
N LEU A 32 -8.18 17.64 2.69
CA LEU A 32 -9.51 17.87 2.12
C LEU A 32 -9.84 19.35 1.98
N GLU A 33 -9.33 20.19 2.88
CA GLU A 33 -9.45 21.64 2.83
C GLU A 33 -8.44 22.30 1.87
N GLY A 34 -7.50 21.51 1.31
CA GLY A 34 -6.42 22.01 0.47
C GLY A 34 -5.30 22.69 1.25
N ASP A 35 -5.28 22.60 2.57
CA ASP A 35 -4.25 23.18 3.44
C ASP A 35 -3.02 22.25 3.54
N LEU A 36 -2.23 22.27 2.49
CA LEU A 36 -1.01 21.46 2.38
C LEU A 36 0.03 21.78 3.47
N PRO A 37 0.26 23.05 3.87
CA PRO A 37 1.11 23.39 5.00
C PRO A 37 0.67 22.78 6.33
N ALA A 38 -0.61 22.90 6.70
CA ALA A 38 -1.15 22.33 7.94
C ALA A 38 -1.07 20.80 7.94
N ALA A 39 -1.40 20.18 6.80
CA ALA A 39 -1.28 18.73 6.61
C ALA A 39 0.17 18.25 6.78
N SER A 40 1.13 18.94 6.16
CA SER A 40 2.56 18.63 6.24
C SER A 40 3.10 18.75 7.67
N ASN A 41 2.73 19.81 8.37
CA ASN A 41 3.11 20.03 9.77
C ASN A 41 2.56 18.89 10.67
N THR A 42 1.30 18.52 10.48
CA THR A 42 0.66 17.44 11.25
C THR A 42 1.27 16.07 10.94
N ALA A 43 1.61 15.82 9.69
CA ALA A 43 2.21 14.56 9.24
C ALA A 43 3.71 14.45 9.60
N GLY A 44 4.37 15.58 9.90
CA GLY A 44 5.82 15.62 10.16
C GLY A 44 6.70 15.34 8.94
N VAL A 45 6.13 15.45 7.73
CA VAL A 45 6.82 15.28 6.44
C VAL A 45 6.24 16.27 5.42
N ALA A 46 7.08 16.73 4.49
CA ALA A 46 6.63 17.64 3.44
C ALA A 46 5.75 16.90 2.43
N LEU A 47 4.44 17.14 2.48
CA LEU A 47 3.48 16.65 1.50
C LEU A 47 3.51 17.53 0.24
N THR A 48 3.14 16.96 -0.90
CA THR A 48 3.15 17.64 -2.21
C THR A 48 1.74 17.84 -2.75
N GLU A 49 1.59 18.63 -3.79
CA GLU A 49 0.33 18.86 -4.51
C GLU A 49 -0.37 17.56 -4.95
N TYR A 50 0.38 16.47 -5.09
CA TYR A 50 -0.19 15.15 -5.37
C TYR A 50 -1.23 14.71 -4.33
N PHE A 51 -1.07 15.13 -3.07
CA PHE A 51 -1.96 14.75 -1.96
C PHE A 51 -3.26 15.57 -1.89
N VAL A 52 -3.38 16.64 -2.64
CA VAL A 52 -4.59 17.48 -2.75
C VAL A 52 -5.26 17.37 -4.12
N THR A 53 -4.87 16.40 -4.97
CA THR A 53 -5.59 16.07 -6.20
C THR A 53 -6.97 15.49 -5.88
N ASP A 54 -7.95 15.62 -6.78
CA ASP A 54 -9.32 15.11 -6.61
C ASP A 54 -9.34 13.63 -6.22
N ARG A 55 -8.51 12.80 -6.90
CA ARG A 55 -8.40 11.36 -6.58
C ARG A 55 -7.84 11.12 -5.17
N ALA A 56 -6.86 11.91 -4.74
CA ALA A 56 -6.30 11.80 -3.40
C ALA A 56 -7.32 12.26 -2.35
N GLN A 57 -8.00 13.37 -2.56
CA GLN A 57 -9.04 13.87 -1.65
C GLN A 57 -10.21 12.90 -1.52
N TRP A 58 -10.63 12.26 -2.63
CA TRP A 58 -11.63 11.18 -2.58
C TRP A 58 -11.18 10.04 -1.65
N LEU A 59 -9.92 9.59 -1.78
CA LEU A 59 -9.36 8.57 -0.91
C LEU A 59 -9.32 9.01 0.56
N TRP A 60 -8.88 10.24 0.85
CA TRP A 60 -8.80 10.72 2.24
C TRP A 60 -10.17 10.80 2.90
N ARG A 61 -11.21 11.16 2.17
CA ARG A 61 -12.59 11.17 2.68
C ARG A 61 -13.01 9.78 3.12
N ILE A 62 -12.83 8.78 2.27
CA ILE A 62 -13.14 7.38 2.61
C ILE A 62 -12.36 6.94 3.85
N ARG A 63 -11.06 7.24 3.93
CA ARG A 63 -10.23 6.83 5.06
C ARG A 63 -10.62 7.49 6.38
N ILE A 64 -11.05 8.74 6.37
CA ILE A 64 -11.57 9.42 7.55
C ILE A 64 -12.87 8.75 7.99
N ASP A 65 -13.78 8.46 7.09
CA ASP A 65 -15.06 7.81 7.40
C ASP A 65 -14.86 6.40 7.98
N GLU A 66 -13.95 5.62 7.41
CA GLU A 66 -13.57 4.29 7.93
C GLU A 66 -12.98 4.37 9.35
N MET A 67 -12.10 5.33 9.62
CA MET A 67 -11.51 5.52 10.94
C MET A 67 -12.53 6.03 11.96
N ALA A 68 -13.52 6.81 11.53
CA ALA A 68 -14.61 7.27 12.39
C ALA A 68 -15.58 6.12 12.72
N ALA A 69 -15.85 5.23 11.77
CA ALA A 69 -16.70 4.07 11.96
C ALA A 69 -16.04 3.01 12.86
N ASP A 70 -14.75 2.77 12.68
CA ASP A 70 -13.96 1.83 13.49
C ASP A 70 -12.52 2.34 13.69
N PRO A 71 -12.16 2.84 14.89
CA PRO A 71 -10.81 3.32 15.17
C PRO A 71 -9.68 2.30 14.94
N ARG A 72 -9.99 0.99 14.91
CA ARG A 72 -9.00 -0.06 14.61
C ARG A 72 -8.42 0.08 13.21
N HIS A 73 -9.13 0.73 12.27
CA HIS A 73 -8.66 0.99 10.92
C HIS A 73 -7.39 1.86 10.89
N ALA A 74 -7.22 2.80 11.83
CA ALA A 74 -6.12 3.76 11.84
C ALA A 74 -4.72 3.12 11.71
N ARG A 75 -4.49 1.97 12.33
CA ARG A 75 -3.20 1.27 12.26
C ARG A 75 -2.93 0.57 10.92
N TRP A 76 -3.96 0.39 10.10
CA TRP A 76 -3.89 -0.35 8.84
C TRP A 76 -3.81 0.54 7.61
N ILE A 77 -4.61 1.59 7.59
CA ILE A 77 -4.83 2.45 6.42
C ILE A 77 -3.93 3.69 6.43
N ALA A 78 -3.93 4.42 5.31
CA ALA A 78 -3.45 5.80 5.17
C ALA A 78 -2.03 6.05 5.68
N ARG A 79 -1.04 5.64 4.90
CA ARG A 79 0.38 5.94 5.18
C ARG A 79 1.03 6.65 4.02
N GLN A 80 1.88 7.63 4.32
CA GLN A 80 2.79 8.15 3.33
C GLN A 80 3.97 7.19 3.18
N ALA A 81 4.33 6.90 1.93
CA ALA A 81 5.56 6.23 1.60
C ALA A 81 6.67 7.28 1.45
N VAL A 82 7.69 7.17 2.28
CA VAL A 82 8.81 8.11 2.29
C VAL A 82 10.14 7.39 2.09
N THR A 83 11.10 8.09 1.46
CA THR A 83 12.44 7.57 1.19
C THR A 83 13.50 8.57 1.66
N GLY A 84 14.71 8.06 1.89
CA GLY A 84 15.86 8.86 2.35
C GLY A 84 15.77 9.32 3.80
N PRO A 85 16.86 9.87 4.34
CA PRO A 85 16.93 10.33 5.73
C PRO A 85 16.03 11.55 5.99
N GLU A 86 15.84 12.40 5.00
CA GLU A 86 15.03 13.63 5.09
C GLU A 86 13.52 13.36 4.96
N GLY A 87 13.11 12.11 4.64
CA GLY A 87 11.70 11.74 4.55
C GLY A 87 10.99 12.30 3.32
N VAL A 88 11.62 12.20 2.15
CA VAL A 88 10.99 12.61 0.88
C VAL A 88 9.77 11.74 0.62
N VAL A 89 8.59 12.36 0.49
CA VAL A 89 7.34 11.66 0.22
C VAL A 89 7.26 11.28 -1.25
N ILE A 90 7.15 9.97 -1.51
CA ILE A 90 7.14 9.40 -2.87
C ILE A 90 5.77 8.83 -3.27
N GLY A 91 4.81 8.85 -2.38
CA GLY A 91 3.46 8.33 -2.59
C GLY A 91 2.75 7.96 -1.31
N HIS A 92 1.72 7.17 -1.42
CA HIS A 92 0.98 6.65 -0.28
C HIS A 92 0.75 5.14 -0.41
N ALA A 93 0.51 4.48 0.73
CA ALA A 93 0.25 3.05 0.80
C ALA A 93 -0.54 2.70 2.06
N GLY A 94 -1.12 1.53 2.10
CA GLY A 94 -1.81 1.00 3.27
C GLY A 94 -2.53 -0.31 2.95
N PHE A 95 -3.20 -0.82 3.96
CA PHE A 95 -4.21 -1.86 3.77
C PHE A 95 -5.59 -1.20 3.67
N HIS A 96 -6.57 -1.90 3.11
CA HIS A 96 -7.95 -1.40 3.04
C HIS A 96 -8.66 -1.46 4.40
N GLY A 97 -8.08 -2.18 5.38
CA GLY A 97 -8.60 -2.29 6.73
C GLY A 97 -7.85 -3.34 7.53
N PRO A 98 -8.34 -3.68 8.73
CA PRO A 98 -7.84 -4.81 9.52
C PRO A 98 -8.10 -6.14 8.78
N PRO A 99 -7.41 -7.24 9.18
CA PRO A 99 -7.67 -8.54 8.60
C PRO A 99 -9.12 -8.96 8.85
N ASP A 100 -9.71 -9.58 7.84
CA ASP A 100 -11.03 -10.20 7.94
C ASP A 100 -11.00 -11.49 8.82
N GLU A 101 -12.15 -12.17 8.93
CA GLU A 101 -12.28 -13.39 9.72
C GLU A 101 -11.36 -14.54 9.21
N ALA A 102 -11.02 -14.53 7.91
CA ALA A 102 -10.09 -15.49 7.32
C ALA A 102 -8.62 -15.10 7.52
N GLY A 103 -8.35 -13.88 7.98
CA GLY A 103 -7.01 -13.31 8.12
C GLY A 103 -6.49 -12.70 6.82
N MET A 104 -7.36 -12.29 5.90
CA MET A 104 -6.97 -11.62 4.67
C MET A 104 -6.92 -10.10 4.88
N VAL A 105 -5.88 -9.47 4.34
CA VAL A 105 -5.77 -8.01 4.18
C VAL A 105 -5.57 -7.66 2.72
N GLU A 106 -6.21 -6.60 2.27
CA GLU A 106 -6.03 -6.07 0.92
C GLU A 106 -5.13 -4.86 0.92
N ILE A 107 -4.17 -4.81 -0.02
CA ILE A 107 -3.20 -3.71 -0.15
C ILE A 107 -3.63 -2.71 -1.22
N GLY A 108 -3.39 -1.42 -0.92
CA GLY A 108 -3.48 -0.34 -1.89
C GLY A 108 -2.29 0.60 -1.80
N TYR A 109 -1.75 1.04 -2.93
CA TYR A 109 -0.67 2.01 -2.97
C TYR A 109 -0.65 2.80 -4.28
N ALA A 110 -0.08 3.98 -4.22
CA ALA A 110 0.22 4.77 -5.41
C ALA A 110 1.56 5.49 -5.25
N VAL A 111 2.30 5.57 -6.36
CA VAL A 111 3.54 6.34 -6.47
C VAL A 111 3.24 7.67 -7.14
N ALA A 112 3.65 8.77 -6.51
CA ALA A 112 3.49 10.11 -7.06
C ALA A 112 4.20 10.21 -8.44
N PRO A 113 3.64 10.96 -9.39
CA PRO A 113 4.08 10.98 -10.80
C PRO A 113 5.59 11.11 -10.97
N ASP A 114 6.22 12.03 -10.24
CA ASP A 114 7.66 12.34 -10.35
C ASP A 114 8.57 11.21 -9.90
N PHE A 115 8.04 10.24 -9.15
CA PHE A 115 8.78 9.10 -8.60
C PHE A 115 8.48 7.77 -9.31
N ARG A 116 7.61 7.80 -10.34
CA ARG A 116 7.28 6.58 -11.10
C ARG A 116 8.46 6.07 -11.91
N ARG A 117 8.42 4.78 -12.25
CA ARG A 117 9.44 4.08 -13.06
C ARG A 117 10.85 4.11 -12.47
N GLN A 118 10.98 4.35 -11.18
CA GLN A 118 12.25 4.39 -10.44
C GLN A 118 12.38 3.24 -9.42
N GLY A 119 11.49 2.25 -9.45
CA GLY A 119 11.50 1.09 -8.55
C GLY A 119 10.77 1.29 -7.21
N TYR A 120 10.20 2.47 -6.96
CA TYR A 120 9.50 2.75 -5.69
C TYR A 120 8.24 1.92 -5.48
N GLY A 121 7.47 1.59 -6.53
CA GLY A 121 6.31 0.70 -6.41
C GLY A 121 6.70 -0.65 -5.81
N ARG A 122 7.82 -1.22 -6.28
CA ARG A 122 8.37 -2.47 -5.75
C ARG A 122 8.82 -2.33 -4.29
N ALA A 123 9.49 -1.23 -3.94
CA ALA A 123 9.93 -0.98 -2.56
C ALA A 123 8.74 -0.81 -1.60
N ILE A 124 7.67 -0.13 -2.03
CA ILE A 124 6.41 -0.01 -1.28
C ILE A 124 5.78 -1.40 -1.08
N LEU A 125 5.70 -2.22 -2.13
CA LEU A 125 5.15 -3.57 -2.03
C LEU A 125 5.94 -4.43 -1.03
N ILE A 126 7.27 -4.40 -1.06
CA ILE A 126 8.12 -5.11 -0.10
C ILE A 126 7.78 -4.68 1.33
N GLU A 127 7.66 -3.38 1.60
CA GLU A 127 7.33 -2.89 2.94
C GLU A 127 5.92 -3.27 3.38
N LEU A 128 4.92 -3.26 2.47
CA LEU A 128 3.57 -3.74 2.76
C LEU A 128 3.57 -5.23 3.14
N LEU A 129 4.26 -6.06 2.36
CA LEU A 129 4.37 -7.50 2.62
C LEU A 129 5.11 -7.78 3.94
N ARG A 130 6.21 -7.05 4.20
CA ARG A 130 6.93 -7.15 5.47
C ARG A 130 6.04 -6.81 6.67
N ARG A 131 5.22 -5.77 6.57
CA ARG A 131 4.26 -5.39 7.61
C ARG A 131 3.15 -6.42 7.79
N ALA A 132 2.61 -6.96 6.70
CA ALA A 132 1.64 -8.04 6.73
C ALA A 132 2.21 -9.29 7.45
N ALA A 133 3.43 -9.68 7.11
CA ALA A 133 4.10 -10.82 7.74
C ALA A 133 4.41 -10.62 9.24
N ALA A 134 4.56 -9.38 9.70
CA ALA A 134 4.77 -9.05 11.12
C ALA A 134 3.49 -9.10 11.96
N GLU A 135 2.31 -9.22 11.35
CA GLU A 135 1.02 -9.25 12.03
C GLU A 135 0.51 -10.70 12.13
N PRO A 136 0.47 -11.31 13.33
CA PRO A 136 0.10 -12.73 13.48
C PRO A 136 -1.32 -13.07 13.01
N ALA A 137 -2.22 -12.07 12.99
CA ALA A 137 -3.58 -12.24 12.50
C ALA A 137 -3.68 -12.29 10.98
N VAL A 138 -2.64 -11.83 10.25
CA VAL A 138 -2.64 -11.80 8.78
C VAL A 138 -2.09 -13.11 8.23
N LYS A 139 -2.90 -13.77 7.42
CA LYS A 139 -2.55 -15.04 6.75
C LYS A 139 -2.35 -14.86 5.24
N THR A 140 -3.11 -13.94 4.65
CA THR A 140 -3.15 -13.72 3.20
C THR A 140 -3.11 -12.24 2.88
N VAL A 141 -2.34 -11.87 1.88
CA VAL A 141 -2.33 -10.52 1.31
C VAL A 141 -2.97 -10.58 -0.07
N ARG A 142 -3.99 -9.74 -0.27
CA ARG A 142 -4.71 -9.57 -1.53
C ARG A 142 -4.31 -8.27 -2.21
N ALA A 143 -4.29 -8.30 -3.54
CA ALA A 143 -4.20 -7.13 -4.40
C ALA A 143 -5.25 -7.26 -5.51
N THR A 144 -6.17 -6.29 -5.62
CA THR A 144 -7.11 -6.19 -6.73
C THR A 144 -6.58 -5.15 -7.72
N ILE A 145 -6.38 -5.56 -8.97
CA ILE A 145 -5.67 -4.78 -9.98
C ILE A 145 -6.47 -4.77 -11.27
N SER A 146 -6.78 -3.57 -11.78
CA SER A 146 -7.38 -3.44 -13.12
C SER A 146 -6.49 -4.09 -14.19
N PRO A 147 -7.07 -4.81 -15.19
CA PRO A 147 -6.31 -5.39 -16.30
C PRO A 147 -5.43 -4.37 -17.04
N ASP A 148 -5.87 -3.12 -17.09
CA ASP A 148 -5.15 -2.04 -17.77
C ASP A 148 -4.00 -1.46 -16.93
N ASN A 149 -3.92 -1.78 -15.64
CA ASN A 149 -2.85 -1.33 -14.76
C ASN A 149 -1.60 -2.22 -14.88
N VAL A 150 -0.99 -2.19 -16.07
CA VAL A 150 0.20 -2.97 -16.42
C VAL A 150 1.35 -2.73 -15.43
N ALA A 151 1.46 -1.51 -14.88
CA ALA A 151 2.51 -1.18 -13.92
C ALA A 151 2.36 -1.94 -12.59
N SER A 152 1.14 -2.02 -12.06
CA SER A 152 0.86 -2.79 -10.84
C SER A 152 0.99 -4.30 -11.07
N LEU A 153 0.49 -4.80 -12.19
CA LEU A 153 0.67 -6.21 -12.59
C LEU A 153 2.16 -6.59 -12.66
N ALA A 154 2.98 -5.74 -13.30
CA ALA A 154 4.43 -5.94 -13.37
C ALA A 154 5.11 -5.84 -11.99
N THR A 155 4.57 -5.01 -11.09
CA THR A 155 5.13 -4.85 -9.73
C THR A 155 4.93 -6.09 -8.89
N ILE A 156 3.75 -6.73 -8.93
CA ILE A 156 3.48 -7.96 -8.16
C ILE A 156 4.13 -9.22 -8.77
N ALA A 157 4.53 -9.14 -10.05
CA ALA A 157 5.22 -10.25 -10.71
C ALA A 157 6.52 -10.60 -9.97
N GLY A 158 6.73 -11.88 -9.70
CA GLY A 158 7.90 -12.39 -8.96
C GLY A 158 7.76 -12.35 -7.44
N PHE A 159 6.64 -11.86 -6.87
CA PHE A 159 6.34 -11.96 -5.45
C PHE A 159 5.48 -13.18 -5.08
N GLY A 160 5.16 -14.02 -6.05
CA GLY A 160 4.38 -15.23 -5.84
C GLY A 160 2.89 -15.01 -5.68
N PHE A 161 2.39 -13.85 -6.06
CA PHE A 161 0.95 -13.62 -6.19
C PHE A 161 0.35 -14.55 -7.23
N VAL A 162 -0.77 -15.17 -6.90
CA VAL A 162 -1.54 -16.05 -7.78
C VAL A 162 -2.90 -15.41 -8.02
N LYS A 163 -3.34 -15.36 -9.27
CA LYS A 163 -4.69 -14.91 -9.61
C LYS A 163 -5.69 -15.92 -9.06
N VAL A 164 -6.63 -15.47 -8.22
CA VAL A 164 -7.64 -16.29 -7.57
C VAL A 164 -9.06 -15.98 -8.02
N GLY A 165 -9.27 -14.83 -8.69
CA GLY A 165 -10.59 -14.44 -9.14
C GLY A 165 -10.61 -13.11 -9.89
N GLU A 166 -11.82 -12.63 -10.07
CA GLU A 166 -12.14 -11.33 -10.65
C GLU A 166 -13.30 -10.73 -9.87
N ASP A 167 -13.36 -9.41 -9.79
CA ASP A 167 -14.45 -8.66 -9.21
C ASP A 167 -14.83 -7.50 -10.12
N TRP A 168 -16.08 -7.06 -10.05
CA TRP A 168 -16.57 -5.92 -10.81
C TRP A 168 -17.06 -4.85 -9.85
N ASP A 169 -16.39 -3.72 -9.86
CA ASP A 169 -16.81 -2.53 -9.14
C ASP A 169 -17.47 -1.51 -10.09
N GLU A 170 -18.51 -0.81 -9.62
CA GLU A 170 -19.24 0.15 -10.46
C GLU A 170 -18.41 1.40 -10.80
N GLU A 171 -17.44 1.76 -9.94
CA GLU A 171 -16.57 2.93 -10.13
C GLU A 171 -15.26 2.58 -10.83
N ASP A 172 -14.59 1.50 -10.38
CA ASP A 172 -13.25 1.10 -10.85
C ASP A 172 -13.29 0.03 -11.96
N GLY A 173 -14.44 -0.57 -12.25
CA GLY A 173 -14.63 -1.58 -13.30
C GLY A 173 -14.09 -2.95 -12.91
N LEU A 174 -13.56 -3.69 -13.91
CA LEU A 174 -13.02 -5.04 -13.69
C LEU A 174 -11.72 -5.01 -12.90
N GLY A 175 -11.68 -5.72 -11.77
CA GLY A 175 -10.52 -5.99 -10.95
C GLY A 175 -10.08 -7.45 -11.03
N LEU A 176 -8.81 -7.71 -11.31
CA LEU A 176 -8.20 -9.04 -11.20
C LEU A 176 -7.70 -9.22 -9.76
N ILE A 177 -8.18 -10.27 -9.09
CA ILE A 177 -7.85 -10.55 -7.70
C ILE A 177 -6.63 -11.48 -7.64
N PHE A 178 -5.58 -11.03 -6.95
CA PHE A 178 -4.36 -11.79 -6.72
C PHE A 178 -4.13 -11.96 -5.21
N GLU A 179 -3.65 -13.13 -4.81
CA GLU A 179 -3.34 -13.43 -3.41
C GLU A 179 -1.96 -14.05 -3.24
N VAL A 180 -1.35 -13.80 -2.07
CA VAL A 180 -0.11 -14.40 -1.63
C VAL A 180 -0.17 -14.67 -0.13
N PRO A 181 0.37 -15.81 0.39
CA PRO A 181 0.50 -16.03 1.83
C PRO A 181 1.39 -14.97 2.48
N ALA A 182 0.94 -14.43 3.64
CA ALA A 182 1.66 -13.38 4.36
C ALA A 182 2.97 -13.85 5.01
N ASN A 183 3.09 -15.15 5.31
CA ASN A 183 4.24 -15.74 6.03
C ASN A 183 5.47 -16.02 5.16
N ARG A 184 5.53 -15.49 3.94
CA ARG A 184 6.73 -15.57 3.10
C ARG A 184 7.79 -14.60 3.62
N SER A 185 9.04 -15.08 3.70
CA SER A 185 10.21 -14.21 3.95
C SER A 185 10.50 -13.37 2.69
N TYR A 186 10.50 -12.06 2.82
CA TYR A 186 10.76 -11.10 1.76
C TYR A 186 12.09 -10.38 1.94
#